data_c4ae5709867bc69edb9fd49f88ed2430
#
_entry.id   c4ae5709867bc69edb9fd49f88ed2430
#
_cell.length_a   1.000
_cell.length_b   1.000
_cell.length_c   1.000
_cell.angle_alpha   90.00
_cell.angle_beta   90.00
_cell.angle_gamma   90.00
#
_symmetry.space_group_name_H-M   'P 1'
#
loop_
_entity.id
_entity.type
_entity.pdbx_description
1 polymer ?
#
loop_
_entity_poly.entity_id
_entity_poly.type
_entity_poly.pdbx_seq_one_letter_code
_entity_poly.pdbx_strand_id
1 'polypeptide(L)'
;MLVHFSLKNFLKLVFRINNFRLGTKYYDLSLNQPKTFNEKIIYLMLNDRNDLIPLTTDKIRVRKYVENKIGKNYLIPIIKTFNSIDEIEFSALPEQFALKTTHGCGGWNLICENKKKISWKNEKKKIKRFLKMDPYFCLLYTSPSPRD
;
A
#
# COMPACT_ATOMS: atom_id res chain seq x y z
N MET A 1 -17.56 26.11 4.44
CA MET A 1 -18.22 25.36 3.35
C MET A 1 -17.32 24.17 3.02
N LEU A 2 -17.59 23.01 3.63
CA LEU A 2 -16.83 21.78 3.36
C LEU A 2 -17.38 21.20 2.05
N VAL A 3 -16.61 21.28 0.97
CA VAL A 3 -16.93 20.63 -0.29
C VAL A 3 -16.72 19.12 -0.08
N HIS A 4 -17.82 18.38 0.02
CA HIS A 4 -17.79 16.92 0.09
C HIS A 4 -17.39 16.39 -1.30
N PHE A 5 -16.08 16.23 -1.51
CA PHE A 5 -15.55 15.73 -2.77
C PHE A 5 -15.82 14.21 -2.81
N SER A 6 -16.78 13.79 -3.62
CA SER A 6 -17.10 12.36 -3.76
C SER A 6 -15.87 11.59 -4.21
N LEU A 7 -15.59 10.43 -3.57
CA LEU A 7 -14.49 9.53 -3.93
C LEU A 7 -14.48 9.21 -5.45
N LYS A 8 -15.66 9.03 -6.05
CA LYS A 8 -15.80 8.84 -7.51
C LYS A 8 -15.18 9.99 -8.30
N ASN A 9 -15.42 11.22 -7.87
CA ASN A 9 -14.86 12.41 -8.54
C ASN A 9 -13.35 12.54 -8.33
N PHE A 10 -12.87 12.17 -7.15
CA PHE A 10 -11.43 12.11 -6.86
C PHE A 10 -10.73 11.09 -7.76
N LEU A 11 -11.25 9.87 -7.88
CA LEU A 11 -10.67 8.84 -8.75
C LEU A 11 -10.69 9.24 -10.22
N LYS A 12 -11.77 9.88 -10.69
CA LYS A 12 -11.81 10.45 -12.05
C LYS A 12 -10.72 11.50 -12.26
N LEU A 13 -10.52 12.38 -11.28
CA LEU A 13 -9.47 13.41 -11.35
C LEU A 13 -8.07 12.80 -11.38
N VAL A 14 -7.78 11.84 -10.50
CA VAL A 14 -6.49 11.15 -10.47
C VAL A 14 -6.21 10.42 -11.78
N PHE A 15 -7.23 9.76 -12.33
CA PHE A 15 -7.12 9.08 -13.62
C PHE A 15 -6.83 10.08 -14.76
N ARG A 16 -7.49 11.25 -14.76
CA ARG A 16 -7.19 12.33 -15.72
C ARG A 16 -5.76 12.80 -15.64
N ILE A 17 -5.26 13.07 -14.41
CA ILE A 17 -3.89 13.54 -14.19
C ILE A 17 -2.87 12.50 -14.66
N ASN A 18 -3.09 11.22 -14.33
CA ASN A 18 -2.19 10.14 -14.74
C ASN A 18 -2.16 9.96 -16.26
N ASN A 19 -3.31 10.00 -16.94
CA ASN A 19 -3.36 9.90 -18.39
C ASN A 19 -2.67 11.10 -19.06
N PHE A 20 -2.85 12.30 -18.54
CA PHE A 20 -2.14 13.50 -19.03
C PHE A 20 -0.61 13.35 -18.88
N ARG A 21 -0.13 12.86 -17.72
CA ARG A 21 1.31 12.64 -17.49
C ARG A 21 1.92 11.55 -18.35
N LEU A 22 1.12 10.53 -18.72
CA LEU A 22 1.57 9.41 -19.56
C LEU A 22 1.38 9.68 -21.06
N GLY A 23 0.82 10.84 -21.44
CA GLY A 23 0.53 11.18 -22.83
C GLY A 23 -0.51 10.26 -23.48
N THR A 24 -1.31 9.54 -22.67
CA THR A 24 -2.33 8.62 -23.17
C THR A 24 -3.64 9.34 -23.48
N LYS A 25 -4.39 8.80 -24.43
CA LYS A 25 -5.67 9.38 -24.84
C LYS A 25 -6.64 9.39 -23.66
N TYR A 26 -7.12 10.59 -23.32
CA TYR A 26 -8.12 10.76 -22.26
C TYR A 26 -9.48 10.22 -22.71
N TYR A 27 -10.14 9.48 -21.82
CA TYR A 27 -11.55 9.13 -21.94
C TYR A 27 -12.23 9.25 -20.58
N ASP A 28 -13.51 9.56 -20.58
CA ASP A 28 -14.29 9.66 -19.35
C ASP A 28 -14.61 8.27 -18.79
N LEU A 29 -14.39 8.08 -17.48
CA LEU A 29 -14.66 6.81 -16.83
C LEU A 29 -16.15 6.61 -16.59
N SER A 30 -16.74 5.58 -17.20
CA SER A 30 -18.10 5.14 -16.91
C SER A 30 -18.12 4.19 -15.73
N LEU A 31 -18.21 4.74 -14.51
CA LEU A 31 -18.18 3.94 -13.27
C LEU A 31 -19.54 3.32 -12.91
N ASN A 32 -20.63 3.72 -13.57
CA ASN A 32 -21.95 3.11 -13.35
C ASN A 32 -22.17 1.87 -14.25
N GLN A 33 -21.57 1.89 -15.45
CA GLN A 33 -21.60 0.80 -16.42
C GLN A 33 -20.19 0.56 -16.95
N PRO A 34 -19.31 -0.07 -16.19
CA PRO A 34 -17.91 -0.24 -16.55
C PRO A 34 -17.76 -1.20 -17.74
N LYS A 35 -17.18 -0.71 -18.84
CA LYS A 35 -16.93 -1.48 -20.06
C LYS A 35 -15.47 -1.87 -20.21
N THR A 36 -14.57 -0.90 -19.98
CA THR A 36 -13.13 -1.13 -20.10
C THR A 36 -12.56 -1.83 -18.88
N PHE A 37 -11.37 -2.43 -19.04
CA PHE A 37 -10.66 -3.08 -17.95
C PHE A 37 -10.43 -2.12 -16.76
N ASN A 38 -9.96 -0.92 -17.02
CA ASN A 38 -9.70 0.07 -15.97
C ASN A 38 -10.97 0.48 -15.24
N GLU A 39 -12.08 0.68 -15.95
CA GLU A 39 -13.37 0.97 -15.34
C GLU A 39 -13.86 -0.15 -14.43
N LYS A 40 -13.68 -1.41 -14.87
CA LYS A 40 -14.05 -2.60 -14.07
C LYS A 40 -13.21 -2.70 -12.80
N ILE A 41 -11.90 -2.47 -12.88
CA ILE A 41 -11.02 -2.45 -11.70
C ILE A 41 -11.45 -1.35 -10.72
N ILE A 42 -11.65 -0.12 -11.20
CA ILE A 42 -12.08 1.00 -10.34
C ILE A 42 -13.47 0.74 -9.74
N TYR A 43 -14.37 0.14 -10.52
CA TYR A 43 -15.68 -0.27 -10.01
C TYR A 43 -15.57 -1.26 -8.87
N LEU A 44 -14.73 -2.31 -9.01
CA LEU A 44 -14.48 -3.28 -7.95
C LEU A 44 -13.86 -2.61 -6.71
N MET A 45 -12.87 -1.74 -6.89
CA MET A 45 -12.28 -0.97 -5.78
C MET A 45 -13.32 -0.17 -4.99
N LEU A 46 -14.35 0.34 -5.65
CA LEU A 46 -15.40 1.15 -5.02
C LEU A 46 -16.51 0.31 -4.36
N ASN A 47 -16.78 -0.88 -4.87
CA ASN A 47 -17.99 -1.64 -4.52
C ASN A 47 -17.71 -3.01 -3.91
N ASP A 48 -16.52 -3.59 -4.13
CA ASP A 48 -16.16 -4.87 -3.52
C ASP A 48 -15.86 -4.67 -2.02
N ARG A 49 -16.52 -5.47 -1.18
CA ARG A 49 -16.41 -5.45 0.29
C ARG A 49 -15.99 -6.82 0.83
N ASN A 50 -15.18 -7.54 0.07
CA ASN A 50 -14.67 -8.83 0.49
C ASN A 50 -13.69 -8.68 1.65
N ASP A 51 -13.97 -9.34 2.78
CA ASP A 51 -13.14 -9.31 4.00
C ASP A 51 -11.72 -9.89 3.80
N LEU A 52 -11.51 -10.67 2.75
CA LEU A 52 -10.18 -11.16 2.39
C LEU A 52 -9.26 -10.03 1.88
N ILE A 53 -9.81 -8.94 1.32
CA ILE A 53 -9.00 -7.86 0.76
C ILE A 53 -8.15 -7.19 1.87
N PRO A 54 -8.72 -6.71 2.99
CA PRO A 54 -7.92 -6.13 4.07
C PRO A 54 -6.95 -7.12 4.69
N LEU A 55 -7.34 -8.40 4.78
CA LEU A 55 -6.51 -9.44 5.34
C LEU A 55 -5.29 -9.74 4.44
N THR A 56 -5.50 -9.83 3.12
CA THR A 56 -4.45 -10.18 2.16
C THR A 56 -3.54 -9.00 1.80
N THR A 57 -3.98 -7.78 2.00
CA THR A 57 -3.16 -6.58 1.76
C THR A 57 -2.19 -6.28 2.90
N ASP A 58 -2.48 -6.72 4.11
CA ASP A 58 -1.56 -6.59 5.26
C ASP A 58 -0.52 -7.72 5.24
N LYS A 59 0.77 -7.33 5.15
CA LYS A 59 1.90 -8.28 5.01
C LYS A 59 2.11 -9.19 6.22
N ILE A 60 1.57 -8.84 7.38
CA ILE A 60 1.64 -9.67 8.59
C ILE A 60 0.41 -10.58 8.66
N ARG A 61 -0.78 -10.00 8.48
CA ARG A 61 -2.05 -10.74 8.60
C ARG A 61 -2.17 -11.83 7.53
N VAL A 62 -1.76 -11.55 6.28
CA VAL A 62 -1.80 -12.53 5.18
C VAL A 62 -0.97 -13.79 5.47
N ARG A 63 0.05 -13.70 6.31
CA ARG A 63 0.92 -14.86 6.59
C ARG A 63 0.16 -16.01 7.23
N LYS A 64 -0.72 -15.72 8.19
CA LYS A 64 -1.55 -16.77 8.82
C LYS A 64 -2.50 -17.40 7.80
N TYR A 65 -3.04 -16.61 6.88
CA TYR A 65 -3.87 -17.12 5.79
C TYR A 65 -3.09 -18.05 4.87
N VAL A 66 -1.88 -17.66 4.44
CA VAL A 66 -1.01 -18.46 3.60
C VAL A 66 -0.58 -19.75 4.32
N GLU A 67 -0.16 -19.64 5.60
CA GLU A 67 0.22 -20.81 6.43
C GLU A 67 -0.90 -21.85 6.50
N ASN A 68 -2.14 -21.39 6.69
CA ASN A 68 -3.30 -22.27 6.77
C ASN A 68 -3.68 -22.90 5.42
N LYS A 69 -3.37 -22.25 4.29
CA LYS A 69 -3.76 -22.73 2.96
C LYS A 69 -2.72 -23.65 2.32
N ILE A 70 -1.44 -23.31 2.42
CA ILE A 70 -0.37 -24.00 1.71
C ILE A 70 0.82 -24.36 2.59
N GLY A 71 0.83 -23.96 3.86
CA GLY A 71 1.86 -24.31 4.82
C GLY A 71 2.93 -23.23 5.05
N LYS A 72 3.60 -23.35 6.18
CA LYS A 72 4.60 -22.38 6.66
C LYS A 72 5.86 -22.31 5.77
N ASN A 73 6.18 -23.38 5.08
CA ASN A 73 7.40 -23.49 4.26
C ASN A 73 7.44 -22.52 3.08
N TYR A 74 6.29 -21.97 2.70
CA TYR A 74 6.17 -20.98 1.63
C TYR A 74 6.30 -19.54 2.13
N LEU A 75 6.50 -19.34 3.42
CA LEU A 75 6.62 -18.02 4.02
C LEU A 75 8.09 -17.66 4.24
N ILE A 76 8.52 -16.53 3.69
CA ILE A 76 9.84 -15.96 3.97
C ILE A 76 9.95 -15.66 5.47
N PRO A 77 11.02 -16.07 6.17
CA PRO A 77 11.19 -15.78 7.59
C PRO A 77 11.14 -14.27 7.89
N ILE A 78 10.45 -13.92 8.97
CA ILE A 78 10.48 -12.57 9.53
C ILE A 78 11.53 -12.54 10.63
N ILE A 79 12.45 -11.58 10.55
CA ILE A 79 13.49 -11.39 11.57
C ILE A 79 12.85 -10.76 12.81
N LYS A 80 12.11 -9.66 12.62
CA LYS A 80 11.45 -8.93 13.71
C LYS A 80 10.30 -8.07 13.18
N THR A 81 9.29 -7.85 14.00
CA THR A 81 8.22 -6.88 13.78
C THR A 81 8.32 -5.75 14.79
N PHE A 82 7.88 -4.56 14.41
CA PHE A 82 7.89 -3.37 15.25
C PHE A 82 6.53 -2.68 15.14
N ASN A 83 6.00 -2.17 16.24
CA ASN A 83 4.74 -1.41 16.23
C ASN A 83 4.98 0.06 15.86
N SER A 84 6.19 0.56 16.07
CA SER A 84 6.59 1.91 15.70
C SER A 84 7.98 1.92 15.07
N ILE A 85 8.18 2.86 14.14
CA ILE A 85 9.51 3.12 13.59
C ILE A 85 10.50 3.63 14.64
N ASP A 86 10.00 4.16 15.76
CA ASP A 86 10.83 4.68 16.86
C ASP A 86 11.42 3.58 17.72
N GLU A 87 10.83 2.38 17.72
CA GLU A 87 11.32 1.19 18.38
C GLU A 87 12.52 0.54 17.67
N ILE A 88 12.79 0.99 16.42
CA ILE A 88 13.86 0.39 15.63
C ILE A 88 15.20 1.00 16.02
N GLU A 89 16.02 0.19 16.66
CA GLU A 89 17.43 0.48 16.86
C GLU A 89 18.21 0.03 15.62
N PHE A 90 18.64 1.00 14.80
CA PHE A 90 19.31 0.71 13.52
C PHE A 90 20.60 -0.07 13.68
N SER A 91 21.36 0.17 14.76
CA SER A 91 22.60 -0.54 15.11
C SER A 91 22.37 -2.04 15.30
N ALA A 92 21.24 -2.42 15.92
CA ALA A 92 20.89 -3.80 16.22
C ALA A 92 20.35 -4.60 15.02
N LEU A 93 20.07 -3.94 13.89
CA LEU A 93 19.65 -4.64 12.67
C LEU A 93 20.85 -5.35 12.02
N PRO A 94 20.63 -6.44 11.25
CA PRO A 94 21.66 -7.08 10.43
C PRO A 94 22.32 -6.08 9.45
N GLU A 95 23.51 -6.44 8.90
CA GLU A 95 24.15 -5.62 7.87
C GLU A 95 23.29 -5.50 6.60
N GLN A 96 22.57 -6.57 6.27
CA GLN A 96 21.66 -6.63 5.13
C GLN A 96 20.25 -6.98 5.61
N PHE A 97 19.28 -6.15 5.25
CA PHE A 97 17.89 -6.38 5.62
C PHE A 97 16.93 -5.66 4.67
N ALA A 98 15.68 -6.09 4.67
CA ALA A 98 14.56 -5.38 4.06
C ALA A 98 13.57 -4.98 5.16
N LEU A 99 13.38 -3.68 5.35
CA LEU A 99 12.36 -3.13 6.24
C LEU A 99 11.14 -2.73 5.39
N LYS A 100 10.00 -3.28 5.74
CA LYS A 100 8.73 -3.06 5.01
C LYS A 100 7.65 -2.61 5.97
N THR A 101 6.81 -1.70 5.54
CA THR A 101 5.55 -1.40 6.24
C THR A 101 4.56 -2.54 6.01
N THR A 102 3.65 -2.79 6.95
CA THR A 102 2.63 -3.84 6.83
C THR A 102 1.68 -3.57 5.68
N HIS A 103 1.37 -2.32 5.45
CA HIS A 103 0.55 -1.84 4.33
C HIS A 103 1.39 -1.09 3.29
N GLY A 104 0.83 -0.89 2.11
CA GLY A 104 1.46 -0.14 1.04
C GLY A 104 2.39 -0.95 0.13
N CYS A 105 2.69 -0.38 -1.02
CA CYS A 105 3.51 -0.98 -2.08
C CYS A 105 4.53 0.02 -2.63
N GLY A 106 5.50 -0.47 -3.40
CA GLY A 106 6.46 0.38 -4.11
C GLY A 106 7.55 0.98 -3.23
N GLY A 107 7.91 2.23 -3.46
CA GLY A 107 9.09 2.93 -2.92
C GLY A 107 9.15 3.16 -1.40
N TRP A 108 8.28 2.56 -0.64
CA TRP A 108 8.19 2.67 0.82
C TRP A 108 8.94 1.57 1.58
N ASN A 109 9.60 0.70 0.85
CA ASN A 109 10.44 -0.33 1.43
C ASN A 109 11.88 0.17 1.49
N LEU A 110 12.55 -0.04 2.62
CA LEU A 110 13.97 0.16 2.74
C LEU A 110 14.67 -1.18 2.52
N ILE A 111 15.45 -1.29 1.45
CA ILE A 111 16.35 -2.40 1.19
C ILE A 111 17.76 -1.92 1.55
N CYS A 112 18.33 -2.51 2.57
CA CYS A 112 19.67 -2.21 3.04
C CYS A 112 20.62 -3.34 2.62
N GLU A 113 21.47 -3.07 1.66
CA GLU A 113 22.58 -3.96 1.27
C GLU A 113 23.87 -3.64 2.02
N ASN A 114 24.01 -2.41 2.50
CA ASN A 114 25.17 -1.95 3.26
C ASN A 114 24.76 -0.79 4.18
N LYS A 115 24.81 -1.01 5.50
CA LYS A 115 24.41 -0.03 6.51
C LYS A 115 25.19 1.28 6.43
N LYS A 116 26.48 1.23 6.02
CA LYS A 116 27.32 2.43 5.91
C LYS A 116 26.86 3.40 4.83
N LYS A 117 26.09 2.92 3.84
CA LYS A 117 25.51 3.75 2.76
C LYS A 117 24.13 4.31 3.10
N ILE A 118 23.54 3.92 4.25
CA ILE A 118 22.18 4.29 4.64
C ILE A 118 22.21 5.44 5.65
N SER A 119 21.53 6.53 5.32
CA SER A 119 21.22 7.58 6.30
C SER A 119 19.95 7.21 7.07
N TRP A 120 20.08 6.55 8.22
CA TRP A 120 18.93 6.12 9.02
C TRP A 120 17.98 7.28 9.37
N LYS A 121 18.53 8.45 9.69
CA LYS A 121 17.73 9.66 9.98
C LYS A 121 16.80 10.02 8.81
N ASN A 122 17.29 9.95 7.58
CA ASN A 122 16.50 10.27 6.40
C ASN A 122 15.47 9.18 6.09
N GLU A 123 15.86 7.91 6.18
CA GLU A 123 14.95 6.79 5.96
C GLU A 123 13.85 6.72 7.02
N LYS A 124 14.18 6.96 8.28
CA LYS A 124 13.21 7.06 9.37
C LYS A 124 12.17 8.17 9.12
N LYS A 125 12.62 9.35 8.67
CA LYS A 125 11.72 10.46 8.31
C LYS A 125 10.80 10.11 7.13
N LYS A 126 11.33 9.44 6.12
CA LYS A 126 10.60 8.99 4.93
C LYS A 126 9.53 7.96 5.31
N ILE A 127 9.89 6.94 6.08
CA ILE A 127 8.97 5.90 6.56
C ILE A 127 7.88 6.51 7.46
N LYS A 128 8.23 7.40 8.39
CA LYS A 128 7.25 8.13 9.23
C LYS A 128 6.23 8.91 8.40
N ARG A 129 6.69 9.58 7.34
CA ARG A 129 5.78 10.29 6.42
C ARG A 129 4.82 9.32 5.76
N PHE A 130 5.33 8.19 5.31
CA PHE A 130 4.51 7.18 4.65
C PHE A 130 3.48 6.54 5.59
N LEU A 131 3.85 6.19 6.81
CA LEU A 131 2.93 5.60 7.80
C LEU A 131 1.77 6.53 8.19
N LYS A 132 1.90 7.85 7.92
CA LYS A 132 0.82 8.82 8.10
C LYS A 132 -0.13 8.90 6.90
N MET A 133 0.26 8.35 5.74
CA MET A 133 -0.60 8.35 4.56
C MET A 133 -1.64 7.22 4.72
N ASP A 134 -2.89 7.54 4.44
CA ASP A 134 -3.94 6.54 4.43
C ASP A 134 -3.70 5.54 3.27
N PRO A 135 -3.58 4.24 3.55
CA PRO A 135 -3.39 3.22 2.52
C PRO A 135 -4.55 3.16 1.51
N TYR A 136 -5.71 3.70 1.85
CA TYR A 136 -6.84 3.86 0.94
C TYR A 136 -6.52 4.68 -0.32
N PHE A 137 -5.57 5.63 -0.21
CA PHE A 137 -5.09 6.41 -1.36
C PHE A 137 -4.00 5.70 -2.17
N CYS A 138 -3.49 4.57 -1.72
CA CYS A 138 -2.68 3.68 -2.53
C CYS A 138 -3.62 2.92 -3.49
N LEU A 139 -3.84 3.48 -4.65
CA LEU A 139 -4.81 3.17 -5.71
C LEU A 139 -4.84 1.71 -6.22
N LEU A 140 -4.25 0.76 -5.54
CA LEU A 140 -4.24 -0.63 -5.97
C LEU A 140 -5.09 -1.58 -5.12
N TYR A 141 -5.43 -1.21 -3.88
CA TYR A 141 -6.28 -2.05 -3.03
C TYR A 141 -7.05 -1.19 -2.05
N THR A 142 -8.36 -1.21 -2.15
CA THR A 142 -9.25 -0.64 -1.16
C THR A 142 -9.29 -1.54 0.07
N SER A 143 -8.31 -1.41 0.93
CA SER A 143 -8.49 -1.81 2.31
C SER A 143 -9.49 -0.84 2.93
N PRO A 144 -10.58 -1.29 3.59
CA PRO A 144 -11.34 -0.40 4.44
C PRO A 144 -10.37 0.26 5.42
N SER A 145 -10.56 1.55 5.63
CA SER A 145 -9.72 2.30 6.57
C SER A 145 -9.71 1.58 7.93
N PRO A 146 -8.56 1.37 8.57
CA PRO A 146 -8.52 0.80 9.92
C PRO A 146 -9.22 1.67 10.96
N ARG A 147 -9.87 2.75 10.56
CA ARG A 147 -10.56 3.73 11.42
C ARG A 147 -12.09 3.67 11.33
N ASP A 148 -12.63 2.73 10.56
CA ASP A 148 -14.09 2.44 10.52
C ASP A 148 -14.44 1.29 11.44
#